data_16f84e32425a40bf8523db799177a080
#
_entry.id   16f84e32425a40bf8523db799177a080
#
_cell.length_a   1.000
_cell.length_b   1.000
_cell.length_c   1.000
_cell.angle_alpha   90.00
_cell.angle_beta   90.00
_cell.angle_gamma   90.00
#
_symmetry.space_group_name_H-M   'P 1'
#
loop_
_entity.id
_entity.type
_entity.pdbx_description
1 polymer ?
#
loop_
_entity_poly.entity_id
_entity_poly.type
_entity_poly.pdbx_seq_one_letter_code
_entity_poly.pdbx_strand_id
1 'polypeptide(L)'
;MKKLIYLLVFVGLATISQPTQAQFKDWETKFGFSGSILFPENDFANLGLSGNNNTSFDWFKASWLGEGFFAFKLTEAFELSLNAGYGKYAGKAYFADATRTFGEYESTIIPVSIRFRVSPFDVSGWNPYAYIGGGAMSFSINTKPTINPNGSTKENGWVAIFPVGLGSEFALSDNVLLDFALGGAITSSYDLDGYKSGNADVWDSYYNASLGISFVRESCEADKDNDGLGKCDEEKIGTDAKNPDTDGDGLKDGEEYLTYSTNPLQTDTDEDGLSDAEEVKSTKTDPLVADTDKDGLNDGEELNNYKTNPIVADTDEDGLNDGYEVVSSKTDPLIADTDKDGLNDADEINNYKTNPLIADTDGDGLNDYEEVLKYKTNPLNIDTDGGTVDDYTEVTRGTDPLNADDDIVKIGVPIVLEGITFETNKSNVTPESEKVLMDAFKTLQTYPDISVEISGHTDNVGSNSSNQKLSQRRAESVKGWLVAKGISADRITAV
;
A
#
# COMPACT_ATOMS: atom_id res chain seq x y z
N MET A 1 -30.14 50.98 15.74
CA MET A 1 -30.08 49.52 15.87
C MET A 1 -30.75 48.73 14.73
N LYS A 2 -31.89 49.11 14.19
CA LYS A 2 -32.57 48.32 13.13
C LYS A 2 -31.91 48.33 11.75
N LYS A 3 -31.01 49.26 11.41
CA LYS A 3 -30.36 49.35 10.09
C LYS A 3 -28.97 48.63 10.02
N LEU A 4 -28.40 48.23 11.15
CA LEU A 4 -27.13 47.53 11.20
C LEU A 4 -27.28 46.00 10.94
N ILE A 5 -28.49 45.47 11.19
CA ILE A 5 -28.82 44.04 11.03
C ILE A 5 -28.86 43.61 9.56
N TYR A 6 -29.17 44.53 8.64
CA TYR A 6 -29.25 44.22 7.21
C TYR A 6 -27.88 44.11 6.46
N LEU A 7 -26.79 44.60 7.05
CA LEU A 7 -25.45 44.48 6.46
C LEU A 7 -24.80 43.11 6.73
N LEU A 8 -25.28 42.40 7.75
CA LEU A 8 -24.77 41.07 8.13
C LEU A 8 -25.28 39.92 7.27
N VAL A 9 -26.33 40.13 6.46
CA VAL A 9 -26.97 39.07 5.66
C VAL A 9 -26.39 38.98 4.25
N PHE A 10 -25.64 39.96 3.77
CA PHE A 10 -25.21 40.02 2.37
C PHE A 10 -23.81 39.49 2.03
N VAL A 11 -23.03 39.02 3.02
CA VAL A 11 -21.69 38.42 2.81
C VAL A 11 -21.75 36.89 2.68
N GLY A 12 -22.94 36.28 2.77
CA GLY A 12 -23.12 34.83 2.86
C GLY A 12 -23.26 34.06 1.53
N LEU A 13 -23.08 34.69 0.38
CA LEU A 13 -23.26 34.00 -0.92
C LEU A 13 -22.21 34.38 -1.96
N ALA A 14 -20.96 34.06 -1.63
CA ALA A 14 -19.95 33.77 -2.67
C ALA A 14 -19.74 32.29 -2.67
N THR A 15 -20.30 31.58 -3.62
CA THR A 15 -19.90 30.21 -3.94
C THR A 15 -18.45 30.22 -4.44
N ILE A 16 -17.52 30.12 -3.51
CA ILE A 16 -16.12 29.89 -3.83
C ILE A 16 -16.04 28.40 -4.18
N SER A 17 -15.59 28.11 -5.38
CA SER A 17 -15.13 26.80 -5.80
C SER A 17 -14.28 26.18 -4.68
N GLN A 18 -14.54 24.92 -4.37
CA GLN A 18 -13.97 24.21 -3.23
C GLN A 18 -12.50 24.56 -3.01
N PRO A 19 -12.15 25.32 -1.98
CA PRO A 19 -10.77 25.37 -1.55
C PRO A 19 -10.44 24.02 -0.92
N THR A 20 -9.26 23.50 -1.19
CA THR A 20 -8.59 22.53 -0.37
C THR A 20 -8.90 22.80 1.08
N GLN A 21 -9.25 21.77 1.85
CA GLN A 21 -9.64 21.88 3.24
C GLN A 21 -8.50 22.53 4.05
N ALA A 22 -8.46 23.85 4.10
CA ALA A 22 -7.62 24.54 5.06
C ALA A 22 -8.23 24.29 6.44
N GLN A 23 -7.64 23.41 7.18
CA GLN A 23 -8.06 23.12 8.53
C GLN A 23 -7.62 24.31 9.40
N PHE A 24 -8.57 25.15 9.83
CA PHE A 24 -8.31 26.26 10.76
C PHE A 24 -7.75 25.79 12.13
N LYS A 25 -7.65 24.48 12.33
CA LYS A 25 -7.25 23.85 13.58
C LYS A 25 -5.78 23.47 13.67
N ASP A 26 -5.06 23.40 12.54
CA ASP A 26 -3.72 22.80 12.48
C ASP A 26 -2.56 23.79 12.60
N TRP A 27 -2.81 25.00 13.13
CA TRP A 27 -1.77 25.96 13.37
C TRP A 27 -1.41 26.07 14.87
N GLU A 28 -0.14 26.32 15.18
CA GLU A 28 0.35 26.57 16.55
C GLU A 28 0.46 28.04 16.86
N THR A 29 0.92 28.81 15.89
CA THR A 29 1.14 30.26 16.05
C THR A 29 0.65 31.03 14.84
N LYS A 30 0.14 32.23 15.11
CA LYS A 30 -0.38 33.12 14.07
C LYS A 30 0.11 34.54 14.34
N PHE A 31 0.53 35.26 13.31
CA PHE A 31 0.78 36.68 13.37
C PHE A 31 0.06 37.39 12.24
N GLY A 32 -0.32 38.62 12.44
CA GLY A 32 -1.05 39.35 11.41
C GLY A 32 -1.13 40.83 11.70
N PHE A 33 -1.77 41.50 10.73
CA PHE A 33 -2.00 42.95 10.75
C PHE A 33 -3.44 43.22 10.38
N SER A 34 -4.05 44.25 11.03
CA SER A 34 -5.38 44.69 10.67
C SER A 34 -5.46 46.22 10.63
N GLY A 35 -6.32 46.71 9.76
CA GLY A 35 -6.71 48.11 9.69
C GLY A 35 -8.17 48.26 10.09
N SER A 36 -8.49 49.20 10.95
CA SER A 36 -9.83 49.45 11.48
C SER A 36 -10.25 50.87 11.20
N ILE A 37 -11.53 51.03 10.87
CA ILE A 37 -12.23 52.31 10.96
C ILE A 37 -12.91 52.38 12.33
N LEU A 38 -12.65 53.47 13.05
CA LEU A 38 -13.24 53.68 14.39
C LEU A 38 -14.44 54.61 14.30
N PHE A 39 -15.43 54.33 15.13
CA PHE A 39 -16.63 55.12 15.33
C PHE A 39 -16.69 55.56 16.79
N PRO A 40 -16.13 56.74 17.12
CA PRO A 40 -16.08 57.23 18.51
C PRO A 40 -17.46 57.33 19.14
N GLU A 41 -17.59 56.90 20.37
CA GLU A 41 -18.71 57.12 21.24
C GLU A 41 -18.20 57.84 22.50
N ASN A 42 -18.63 59.12 22.69
CA ASN A 42 -18.07 60.01 23.69
C ASN A 42 -19.14 61.00 24.23
N ASP A 43 -18.74 61.95 25.03
CA ASP A 43 -19.60 62.95 25.65
C ASP A 43 -20.44 63.74 24.65
N PHE A 44 -19.96 63.96 23.43
CA PHE A 44 -20.69 64.69 22.41
C PHE A 44 -21.86 63.89 21.84
N ALA A 45 -21.78 62.57 21.80
CA ALA A 45 -22.85 61.70 21.40
C ALA A 45 -24.00 61.64 22.42
N ASN A 46 -23.65 61.72 23.72
CA ASN A 46 -24.61 61.61 24.82
C ASN A 46 -25.30 62.92 25.22
N LEU A 47 -24.69 64.06 24.91
CA LEU A 47 -25.30 65.36 25.22
C LEU A 47 -26.51 65.70 24.36
N GLY A 48 -26.99 64.80 23.50
CA GLY A 48 -28.07 65.08 22.54
C GLY A 48 -27.66 66.11 21.51
N LEU A 49 -26.40 66.50 21.47
CA LEU A 49 -25.83 67.46 20.57
C LEU A 49 -25.55 66.86 19.19
N SER A 50 -25.61 65.55 19.09
CA SER A 50 -25.56 64.77 17.84
C SER A 50 -26.92 64.68 17.16
N GLY A 51 -27.78 65.64 17.36
CA GLY A 51 -29.10 65.69 16.75
C GLY A 51 -29.07 66.21 15.33
N ASN A 52 -28.84 65.36 14.43
CA ASN A 52 -29.51 65.18 13.15
C ASN A 52 -28.72 64.21 12.25
N ASN A 53 -29.46 63.36 11.55
CA ASN A 53 -29.07 62.29 10.67
C ASN A 53 -28.17 62.65 9.46
N ASN A 54 -27.40 63.73 9.49
CA ASN A 54 -26.47 64.16 8.47
C ASN A 54 -25.02 64.10 9.00
N THR A 55 -24.57 62.96 9.50
CA THR A 55 -23.14 62.67 9.55
C THR A 55 -22.67 62.44 8.14
N SER A 56 -22.27 63.50 7.42
CA SER A 56 -21.38 63.37 6.29
C SER A 56 -20.06 62.78 6.80
N PHE A 57 -19.78 61.54 6.48
CA PHE A 57 -18.54 60.90 6.81
C PHE A 57 -17.41 61.64 6.09
N ASP A 58 -16.61 62.43 6.86
CA ASP A 58 -15.49 63.16 6.32
C ASP A 58 -14.24 62.23 6.36
N TRP A 59 -13.94 61.61 5.24
CA TRP A 59 -12.83 60.70 5.09
C TRP A 59 -11.50 61.28 5.49
N PHE A 60 -11.30 62.59 5.42
CA PHE A 60 -10.04 63.24 5.83
C PHE A 60 -9.87 63.35 7.33
N LYS A 61 -10.95 63.15 8.11
CA LYS A 61 -10.96 63.18 9.57
C LYS A 61 -11.45 61.87 10.19
N ALA A 62 -11.42 60.79 9.46
CA ALA A 62 -11.82 59.48 9.94
C ALA A 62 -10.91 59.02 11.06
N SER A 63 -11.48 58.47 12.11
CA SER A 63 -10.76 57.71 13.13
C SER A 63 -10.34 56.38 12.57
N TRP A 64 -9.13 56.01 12.82
CA TRP A 64 -8.56 54.76 12.32
C TRP A 64 -7.58 54.12 13.31
N LEU A 65 -7.39 52.83 13.22
CA LEU A 65 -6.43 52.09 14.01
C LEU A 65 -5.78 51.00 13.14
N GLY A 66 -4.47 50.98 13.10
CA GLY A 66 -3.69 49.85 12.61
C GLY A 66 -3.18 49.00 13.75
N GLU A 67 -3.39 47.73 13.72
CA GLU A 67 -2.92 46.81 14.77
C GLU A 67 -2.08 45.69 14.17
N GLY A 68 -1.00 45.31 14.84
CA GLY A 68 -0.32 44.05 14.65
C GLY A 68 -0.64 43.13 15.82
N PHE A 69 -0.68 41.82 15.55
CA PHE A 69 -0.90 40.84 16.61
C PHE A 69 -0.05 39.61 16.45
N PHE A 70 0.19 38.95 17.57
CA PHE A 70 0.76 37.61 17.64
C PHE A 70 -0.15 36.74 18.51
N ALA A 71 -0.51 35.54 18.01
CA ALA A 71 -1.47 34.67 18.65
C ALA A 71 -0.94 33.25 18.82
N PHE A 72 -1.35 32.64 19.92
CA PHE A 72 -1.08 31.25 20.26
C PHE A 72 -2.40 30.50 20.37
N LYS A 73 -2.44 29.31 19.84
CA LYS A 73 -3.53 28.36 20.01
C LYS A 73 -3.41 27.71 21.40
N LEU A 74 -4.46 27.80 22.19
CA LEU A 74 -4.53 27.16 23.51
C LEU A 74 -5.22 25.79 23.41
N THR A 75 -6.29 25.74 22.65
CA THR A 75 -7.01 24.52 22.26
C THR A 75 -7.62 24.75 20.88
N GLU A 76 -8.25 23.76 20.30
CA GLU A 76 -8.94 23.90 19.01
C GLU A 76 -9.94 25.06 18.94
N ALA A 77 -10.64 25.36 20.04
CA ALA A 77 -11.64 26.41 20.12
C ALA A 77 -11.12 27.74 20.71
N PHE A 78 -9.93 27.75 21.31
CA PHE A 78 -9.46 28.88 22.07
C PHE A 78 -8.08 29.39 21.64
N GLU A 79 -8.00 30.70 21.47
CA GLU A 79 -6.80 31.42 21.05
C GLU A 79 -6.51 32.58 22.04
N LEU A 80 -5.25 32.82 22.33
CA LEU A 80 -4.76 33.97 23.07
C LEU A 80 -3.90 34.83 22.16
N SER A 81 -4.21 36.14 22.03
CA SER A 81 -3.42 37.05 21.22
C SER A 81 -2.91 38.23 22.00
N LEU A 82 -1.67 38.63 21.67
CA LEU A 82 -1.08 39.92 22.07
C LEU A 82 -1.23 40.88 20.89
N ASN A 83 -1.87 42.02 21.13
CA ASN A 83 -2.17 43.00 20.09
C ASN A 83 -1.55 44.35 20.48
N ALA A 84 -0.96 45.02 19.49
CA ALA A 84 -0.43 46.38 19.65
C ALA A 84 -0.76 47.20 18.42
N GLY A 85 -1.15 48.47 18.65
CA GLY A 85 -1.60 49.29 17.54
C GLY A 85 -1.16 50.74 17.64
N TYR A 86 -1.38 51.44 16.57
CA TYR A 86 -1.22 52.88 16.43
C TYR A 86 -2.39 53.44 15.65
N GLY A 87 -2.98 54.52 16.13
CA GLY A 87 -4.14 55.06 15.47
C GLY A 87 -4.51 56.47 15.89
N LYS A 88 -5.66 56.85 15.38
CA LYS A 88 -6.21 58.19 15.55
C LYS A 88 -7.68 58.10 15.99
N TYR A 89 -7.96 58.69 17.13
CA TYR A 89 -9.31 58.89 17.66
C TYR A 89 -9.73 60.31 17.38
N ALA A 90 -10.65 60.58 16.46
CA ALA A 90 -10.98 61.92 15.98
C ALA A 90 -12.44 62.06 15.63
N GLY A 91 -12.93 63.31 15.69
CA GLY A 91 -14.30 63.63 15.32
C GLY A 91 -14.60 65.11 15.34
N LYS A 92 -15.88 65.43 15.11
CA LYS A 92 -16.41 66.78 15.18
C LYS A 92 -17.50 66.87 16.24
N ALA A 93 -17.42 67.90 17.06
CA ALA A 93 -18.43 68.24 18.04
C ALA A 93 -19.40 69.29 17.49
N TYR A 94 -20.72 69.01 17.54
CA TYR A 94 -21.77 69.85 16.98
C TYR A 94 -22.68 70.43 18.11
N PHE A 95 -23.26 71.62 17.87
CA PHE A 95 -24.39 72.09 18.68
C PHE A 95 -25.64 71.26 18.42
N ALA A 96 -26.57 71.28 19.32
CA ALA A 96 -27.85 70.57 19.21
C ALA A 96 -28.68 70.94 17.97
N ASP A 97 -28.49 72.16 17.43
CA ASP A 97 -29.13 72.66 16.23
C ASP A 97 -28.42 72.24 14.95
N ALA A 98 -27.31 71.47 15.05
CA ALA A 98 -26.49 71.00 13.95
C ALA A 98 -25.98 72.04 12.95
N THR A 99 -26.13 73.34 13.28
CA THR A 99 -25.73 74.46 12.41
C THR A 99 -24.33 75.01 12.71
N ARG A 100 -23.83 74.75 13.90
CA ARG A 100 -22.54 75.24 14.36
C ARG A 100 -21.75 74.10 15.01
N THR A 101 -20.44 74.06 14.77
CA THR A 101 -19.52 73.07 15.37
C THR A 101 -18.85 73.70 16.61
N PHE A 102 -18.69 72.94 17.67
CA PHE A 102 -17.82 73.30 18.83
C PHE A 102 -16.36 73.17 18.50
N GLY A 103 -16.01 72.63 17.37
CA GLY A 103 -14.69 72.36 16.90
C GLY A 103 -14.43 70.89 16.61
N GLU A 104 -13.20 70.60 16.44
CA GLU A 104 -12.71 69.27 16.12
C GLU A 104 -11.89 68.76 17.31
N TYR A 105 -11.93 67.44 17.51
CA TYR A 105 -11.03 66.78 18.43
C TYR A 105 -10.21 65.73 17.68
N GLU A 106 -8.97 65.55 18.13
CA GLU A 106 -8.09 64.55 17.58
C GLU A 106 -7.09 64.10 18.67
N SER A 107 -7.02 62.80 18.86
CA SER A 107 -6.03 62.15 19.75
C SER A 107 -5.31 61.04 19.04
N THR A 108 -4.01 60.98 19.24
CA THR A 108 -3.21 59.80 18.87
C THR A 108 -3.42 58.75 19.94
N ILE A 109 -3.69 57.50 19.54
CA ILE A 109 -3.90 56.35 20.44
C ILE A 109 -2.92 55.22 20.10
N ILE A 110 -2.39 54.60 21.17
CA ILE A 110 -1.48 53.46 21.07
C ILE A 110 -2.00 52.37 22.03
N PRO A 111 -2.93 51.50 21.57
CA PRO A 111 -3.43 50.41 22.39
C PRO A 111 -2.43 49.24 22.42
N VAL A 112 -2.33 48.57 23.58
CA VAL A 112 -1.72 47.27 23.78
C VAL A 112 -2.71 46.41 24.55
N SER A 113 -3.07 45.26 24.05
CA SER A 113 -4.08 44.42 24.69
C SER A 113 -3.76 42.95 24.53
N ILE A 114 -4.23 42.15 25.48
CA ILE A 114 -4.33 40.70 25.39
C ILE A 114 -5.78 40.41 25.10
N ARG A 115 -6.04 39.61 24.05
CA ARG A 115 -7.39 39.20 23.68
C ARG A 115 -7.51 37.68 23.74
N PHE A 116 -8.58 37.21 24.32
CA PHE A 116 -9.01 35.83 24.34
C PHE A 116 -10.08 35.66 23.28
N ARG A 117 -9.88 34.73 22.37
CA ARG A 117 -10.74 34.48 21.24
C ARG A 117 -11.34 33.09 21.35
N VAL A 118 -12.60 32.93 20.98
CA VAL A 118 -13.35 31.68 20.96
C VAL A 118 -13.91 31.46 19.55
N SER A 119 -13.59 30.31 18.98
CA SER A 119 -14.06 29.85 17.68
C SER A 119 -14.77 28.50 17.84
N PRO A 120 -16.09 28.51 18.17
CA PRO A 120 -16.78 27.29 18.62
C PRO A 120 -17.20 26.35 17.48
N PHE A 121 -17.07 26.78 16.23
CA PHE A 121 -17.53 26.05 15.07
C PHE A 121 -16.36 25.66 14.18
N ASP A 122 -16.41 24.41 13.70
CA ASP A 122 -15.50 23.90 12.70
C ASP A 122 -16.21 23.96 11.34
N VAL A 123 -15.96 25.04 10.60
CA VAL A 123 -16.56 25.25 9.29
C VAL A 123 -15.44 25.36 8.25
N SER A 124 -15.44 24.45 7.29
CA SER A 124 -14.46 24.45 6.22
C SER A 124 -14.37 25.78 5.48
N GLY A 125 -13.19 26.37 5.45
CA GLY A 125 -12.90 27.63 4.74
C GLY A 125 -13.42 28.90 5.40
N TRP A 126 -14.13 28.80 6.51
CA TRP A 126 -14.74 29.93 7.23
C TRP A 126 -14.75 29.69 8.73
N ASN A 127 -14.12 30.58 9.52
CA ASN A 127 -14.01 30.44 10.96
C ASN A 127 -14.60 31.65 11.69
N PRO A 128 -15.87 31.59 12.13
CA PRO A 128 -16.48 32.65 12.94
C PRO A 128 -15.96 32.61 14.37
N TYR A 129 -15.79 33.78 14.95
CA TYR A 129 -15.27 33.91 16.32
C TYR A 129 -15.86 35.05 17.10
N ALA A 130 -15.74 34.97 18.43
CA ALA A 130 -15.91 36.06 19.37
C ALA A 130 -14.61 36.32 20.10
N TYR A 131 -14.37 37.57 20.49
CA TYR A 131 -13.21 37.90 21.32
C TYR A 131 -13.59 38.85 22.44
N ILE A 132 -12.86 38.74 23.53
CA ILE A 132 -12.87 39.64 24.67
C ILE A 132 -11.42 39.84 25.15
N GLY A 133 -11.11 41.04 25.64
CA GLY A 133 -9.76 41.31 26.10
C GLY A 133 -9.66 42.41 27.11
N GLY A 134 -8.41 42.63 27.52
CA GLY A 134 -8.04 43.71 28.41
C GLY A 134 -6.66 44.24 28.09
N GLY A 135 -6.42 45.51 28.37
CA GLY A 135 -5.13 46.12 28.10
C GLY A 135 -5.02 47.55 28.54
N ALA A 136 -4.00 48.22 28.03
CA ALA A 136 -3.74 49.64 28.27
C ALA A 136 -3.59 50.37 26.94
N MET A 137 -4.02 51.59 26.90
CA MET A 137 -3.88 52.47 25.74
C MET A 137 -3.22 53.80 26.19
N SER A 138 -2.12 54.13 25.52
CA SER A 138 -1.56 55.50 25.63
C SER A 138 -2.35 56.41 24.71
N PHE A 139 -2.64 57.60 25.14
CA PHE A 139 -3.25 58.63 24.32
C PHE A 139 -2.50 59.96 24.44
N SER A 140 -2.57 60.77 23.40
CA SER A 140 -2.05 62.15 23.37
C SER A 140 -3.02 63.00 22.53
N ILE A 141 -3.55 64.05 23.15
CA ILE A 141 -4.50 64.99 22.51
C ILE A 141 -3.72 65.92 21.57
N ASN A 142 -4.06 65.91 20.29
CA ASN A 142 -3.47 66.77 19.26
C ASN A 142 -4.31 68.00 19.02
N THR A 143 -5.65 67.88 19.07
CA THR A 143 -6.59 68.96 18.86
C THR A 143 -7.72 68.87 19.87
N LYS A 144 -8.08 70.01 20.44
CA LYS A 144 -9.16 70.13 21.45
C LYS A 144 -10.35 70.93 20.88
N PRO A 145 -11.61 70.61 21.25
CA PRO A 145 -12.75 71.45 20.93
C PRO A 145 -12.59 72.84 21.54
N THR A 146 -13.23 73.80 20.92
CA THR A 146 -13.17 75.23 21.33
C THR A 146 -14.06 75.56 22.54
N ILE A 147 -14.83 74.62 23.06
CA ILE A 147 -15.63 74.78 24.27
C ILE A 147 -14.70 74.56 25.47
N ASN A 148 -14.84 75.47 26.46
CA ASN A 148 -14.15 75.37 27.69
C ASN A 148 -14.85 74.35 28.60
N PRO A 149 -14.28 73.16 28.84
CA PRO A 149 -14.89 72.17 29.71
C PRO A 149 -14.93 72.64 31.16
N ASN A 150 -15.97 72.26 31.89
CA ASN A 150 -16.07 72.49 33.31
C ASN A 150 -15.04 71.71 34.18
N GLY A 151 -14.08 71.02 33.54
CA GLY A 151 -13.02 70.27 34.19
C GLY A 151 -11.72 70.27 33.38
N SER A 152 -10.61 70.08 34.04
CA SER A 152 -9.32 69.91 33.38
C SER A 152 -9.22 68.51 32.77
N THR A 153 -9.02 68.41 31.45
CA THR A 153 -8.68 67.21 30.77
C THR A 153 -7.19 66.94 30.80
N LYS A 154 -6.80 65.68 30.90
CA LYS A 154 -5.36 65.30 30.75
C LYS A 154 -5.02 65.39 29.26
N GLU A 155 -3.86 65.97 28.93
CA GLU A 155 -3.41 66.08 27.52
C GLU A 155 -2.79 64.81 26.98
N ASN A 156 -2.34 63.92 27.86
CA ASN A 156 -1.80 62.61 27.54
C ASN A 156 -1.87 61.70 28.75
N GLY A 157 -1.75 60.42 28.53
CA GLY A 157 -1.76 59.43 29.62
C GLY A 157 -1.96 58.02 29.16
N TRP A 158 -2.14 57.15 30.17
CA TRP A 158 -2.50 55.75 29.94
C TRP A 158 -3.88 55.48 30.55
N VAL A 159 -4.67 54.72 29.83
CA VAL A 159 -6.00 54.28 30.23
C VAL A 159 -6.15 52.78 30.04
N ALA A 160 -6.98 52.16 30.86
CA ALA A 160 -7.36 50.76 30.60
C ALA A 160 -8.31 50.69 29.44
N ILE A 161 -8.21 49.60 28.64
CA ILE A 161 -9.10 49.29 27.54
C ILE A 161 -9.62 47.87 27.68
N PHE A 162 -10.88 47.66 27.22
CA PHE A 162 -11.56 46.40 27.24
C PHE A 162 -12.15 46.16 25.85
N PRO A 163 -11.35 45.58 24.93
CA PRO A 163 -11.82 45.24 23.59
C PRO A 163 -12.77 44.04 23.60
N VAL A 164 -13.83 44.10 22.77
CA VAL A 164 -14.80 43.02 22.59
C VAL A 164 -15.33 43.07 21.17
N GLY A 165 -15.62 41.91 20.59
CA GLY A 165 -16.20 41.86 19.25
C GLY A 165 -16.46 40.45 18.72
N LEU A 166 -16.94 40.44 17.49
CA LEU A 166 -17.21 39.25 16.68
C LEU A 166 -16.45 39.39 15.36
N GLY A 167 -16.02 38.30 14.82
CA GLY A 167 -15.34 38.30 13.52
C GLY A 167 -15.45 36.96 12.79
N SER A 168 -14.82 36.93 11.66
CA SER A 168 -14.66 35.72 10.83
C SER A 168 -13.34 35.76 10.11
N GLU A 169 -12.67 34.62 10.07
CA GLU A 169 -11.51 34.37 9.22
C GLU A 169 -11.91 33.54 8.00
N PHE A 170 -11.26 33.79 6.89
CA PHE A 170 -11.40 33.08 5.62
C PHE A 170 -10.04 32.66 5.15
N ALA A 171 -9.86 31.38 4.83
CA ALA A 171 -8.60 30.88 4.28
C ALA A 171 -8.43 31.39 2.84
N LEU A 172 -7.31 32.07 2.58
CA LEU A 172 -6.87 32.45 1.24
C LEU A 172 -5.88 31.40 0.67
N SER A 173 -5.14 30.78 1.54
CA SER A 173 -4.24 29.65 1.28
C SER A 173 -4.00 28.90 2.58
N ASP A 174 -3.23 27.81 2.54
CA ASP A 174 -2.88 26.99 3.71
C ASP A 174 -2.27 27.84 4.86
N ASN A 175 -1.51 28.87 4.52
CA ASN A 175 -0.76 29.67 5.48
C ASN A 175 -1.23 31.12 5.59
N VAL A 176 -2.30 31.54 4.87
CA VAL A 176 -2.76 32.93 4.85
C VAL A 176 -4.26 33.01 5.05
N LEU A 177 -4.66 33.78 6.06
CA LEU A 177 -6.06 34.01 6.40
C LEU A 177 -6.42 35.49 6.20
N LEU A 178 -7.62 35.74 5.70
CA LEU A 178 -8.27 37.05 5.67
C LEU A 178 -9.19 37.16 6.87
N ASP A 179 -9.06 38.22 7.65
CA ASP A 179 -9.84 38.47 8.87
C ASP A 179 -10.77 39.66 8.67
N PHE A 180 -12.02 39.53 9.08
CA PHE A 180 -12.99 40.59 9.15
C PHE A 180 -13.64 40.61 10.54
N ALA A 181 -13.62 41.76 11.24
CA ALA A 181 -14.23 41.83 12.55
C ALA A 181 -15.02 43.13 12.77
N LEU A 182 -16.07 42.99 13.54
CA LEU A 182 -16.85 44.09 14.11
C LEU A 182 -16.76 44.06 15.62
N GLY A 183 -16.37 45.16 16.21
CA GLY A 183 -16.17 45.19 17.64
C GLY A 183 -16.14 46.60 18.20
N GLY A 184 -15.43 46.73 19.30
CA GLY A 184 -15.20 48.03 19.95
C GLY A 184 -14.34 47.91 21.18
N ALA A 185 -14.00 48.99 21.79
CA ALA A 185 -13.32 49.01 23.08
C ALA A 185 -13.93 50.09 23.99
N ILE A 186 -14.20 49.68 25.22
CA ILE A 186 -14.54 50.59 26.32
C ILE A 186 -13.23 51.03 26.98
N THR A 187 -13.09 52.31 27.28
CA THR A 187 -11.92 52.81 27.97
C THR A 187 -12.26 53.26 29.39
N SER A 188 -11.28 53.35 30.26
CA SER A 188 -11.46 53.90 31.61
C SER A 188 -11.23 55.42 31.69
N SER A 189 -11.42 56.12 30.57
CA SER A 189 -11.12 57.58 30.46
C SER A 189 -12.30 58.37 29.97
N TYR A 190 -12.31 59.63 30.30
CA TYR A 190 -13.19 60.68 29.81
C TYR A 190 -12.40 61.77 29.06
N ASP A 191 -11.16 61.51 28.73
CA ASP A 191 -10.23 62.56 28.29
C ASP A 191 -9.81 62.41 26.81
N LEU A 192 -10.24 61.31 26.10
CA LEU A 192 -9.75 61.00 24.75
C LEU A 192 -10.17 62.00 23.68
N ASP A 193 -11.34 62.62 23.86
CA ASP A 193 -11.85 63.65 22.93
C ASP A 193 -11.43 65.07 23.36
N GLY A 194 -10.65 65.19 24.45
CA GLY A 194 -10.22 66.47 25.01
C GLY A 194 -11.31 67.28 25.70
N TYR A 195 -12.45 66.66 26.02
CA TYR A 195 -13.59 67.30 26.67
C TYR A 195 -14.08 66.41 27.82
N LYS A 196 -14.49 67.03 28.93
CA LYS A 196 -15.14 66.37 30.07
C LYS A 196 -16.41 67.09 30.43
N SER A 197 -17.54 66.43 30.29
CA SER A 197 -18.84 66.94 30.71
C SER A 197 -18.92 66.93 32.24
N GLY A 198 -19.40 68.05 32.84
CA GLY A 198 -19.57 68.13 34.29
C GLY A 198 -20.69 67.25 34.88
N ASN A 199 -21.48 66.62 34.05
CA ASN A 199 -22.66 65.79 34.40
C ASN A 199 -22.71 64.39 33.78
N ALA A 200 -21.65 63.95 33.08
CA ALA A 200 -21.68 62.66 32.38
C ALA A 200 -20.68 61.69 32.97
N ASP A 201 -21.15 60.57 33.48
CA ASP A 201 -20.37 59.40 33.90
C ASP A 201 -20.21 58.42 32.74
N VAL A 202 -19.92 58.92 31.52
CA VAL A 202 -19.74 58.08 30.33
C VAL A 202 -18.29 58.05 29.96
N TRP A 203 -17.71 56.86 29.99
CA TRP A 203 -16.35 56.63 29.53
C TRP A 203 -16.29 56.72 27.99
N ASP A 204 -15.20 57.29 27.48
CA ASP A 204 -14.92 57.28 26.05
C ASP A 204 -14.81 55.86 25.54
N SER A 205 -15.42 55.58 24.46
CA SER A 205 -15.43 54.28 23.80
C SER A 205 -15.42 54.43 22.28
N TYR A 206 -15.22 53.35 21.58
CA TYR A 206 -15.37 53.31 20.14
C TYR A 206 -15.85 51.95 19.67
N TYR A 207 -16.63 51.95 18.61
CA TYR A 207 -16.90 50.78 17.79
C TYR A 207 -15.86 50.75 16.66
N ASN A 208 -15.61 49.56 16.12
CA ASN A 208 -14.71 49.44 14.99
C ASN A 208 -15.19 48.36 13.99
N ALA A 209 -14.87 48.60 12.72
CA ALA A 209 -14.89 47.60 11.67
C ALA A 209 -13.47 47.40 11.17
N SER A 210 -12.97 46.21 11.22
CA SER A 210 -11.60 45.85 10.86
C SER A 210 -11.51 44.86 9.74
N LEU A 211 -10.47 45.01 8.93
CA LEU A 211 -10.04 44.08 7.94
C LEU A 211 -8.56 43.75 8.19
N GLY A 212 -8.21 42.49 8.22
CA GLY A 212 -6.86 42.02 8.51
C GLY A 212 -6.40 40.88 7.62
N ILE A 213 -5.13 40.66 7.65
CA ILE A 213 -4.48 39.51 7.07
C ILE A 213 -3.59 38.88 8.13
N SER A 214 -3.61 37.56 8.22
CA SER A 214 -2.77 36.83 9.13
C SER A 214 -2.07 35.66 8.45
N PHE A 215 -0.93 35.30 8.98
CA PHE A 215 -0.07 34.21 8.56
C PHE A 215 -0.02 33.19 9.67
N VAL A 216 -0.27 31.94 9.32
CA VAL A 216 -0.27 30.82 10.27
C VAL A 216 0.93 29.93 10.04
N ARG A 217 1.47 29.41 11.13
CA ARG A 217 2.44 28.32 11.11
C ARG A 217 1.70 27.04 11.47
N GLU A 218 1.71 26.09 10.57
CA GLU A 218 1.10 24.78 10.78
C GLU A 218 1.77 24.03 11.94
N SER A 219 0.97 23.23 12.63
CA SER A 219 1.46 22.27 13.62
C SER A 219 2.26 21.16 12.96
N CYS A 220 3.25 20.63 13.67
CA CYS A 220 3.94 19.41 13.27
C CYS A 220 3.02 18.18 13.26
N GLU A 221 1.96 18.21 14.06
CA GLU A 221 1.00 17.12 14.20
C GLU A 221 -0.15 17.21 13.17
N ALA A 222 -0.13 18.22 12.29
CA ALA A 222 -1.16 18.37 11.25
C ALA A 222 -1.08 17.22 10.25
N ASP A 223 -2.12 16.40 10.21
CA ASP A 223 -2.32 15.28 9.28
C ASP A 223 -3.38 15.71 8.26
N LYS A 224 -2.95 16.07 7.04
CA LYS A 224 -3.82 16.70 6.05
C LYS A 224 -4.59 15.73 5.18
N ASP A 225 -4.03 14.58 4.95
CA ASP A 225 -4.61 13.53 4.09
C ASP A 225 -5.22 12.37 4.88
N ASN A 226 -5.06 12.42 6.21
CA ASN A 226 -5.61 11.46 7.17
C ASN A 226 -5.04 10.05 6.95
N ASP A 227 -3.76 9.98 6.79
CA ASP A 227 -3.03 8.72 6.68
C ASP A 227 -2.49 8.22 8.04
N GLY A 228 -2.42 9.10 9.04
CA GLY A 228 -1.93 8.82 10.39
C GLY A 228 -0.56 9.41 10.69
N LEU A 229 0.12 10.04 9.71
CA LEU A 229 1.36 10.78 9.90
C LEU A 229 1.09 12.28 10.04
N GLY A 230 1.86 12.94 10.89
CA GLY A 230 1.87 14.39 10.96
C GLY A 230 2.91 14.97 10.01
N LYS A 231 2.67 16.22 9.56
CA LYS A 231 3.53 16.95 8.62
C LYS A 231 5.04 16.83 8.89
N CYS A 232 5.46 16.90 10.16
CA CYS A 232 6.89 16.83 10.48
C CYS A 232 7.47 15.42 10.35
N ASP A 233 6.69 14.38 10.54
CA ASP A 233 7.12 13.01 10.30
C ASP A 233 7.21 12.74 8.80
N GLU A 234 6.25 13.22 8.02
CA GLU A 234 6.27 13.13 6.56
C GLU A 234 7.45 13.89 5.95
N GLU A 235 7.69 15.14 6.37
CA GLU A 235 8.88 15.90 5.93
C GLU A 235 10.20 15.18 6.26
N LYS A 236 10.25 14.41 7.34
CA LYS A 236 11.42 13.65 7.77
C LYS A 236 11.64 12.40 6.94
N ILE A 237 10.58 11.67 6.60
CA ILE A 237 10.65 10.44 5.79
C ILE A 237 10.59 10.72 4.29
N GLY A 238 10.05 11.88 3.89
CA GLY A 238 10.06 12.36 2.51
C GLY A 238 8.78 12.10 1.72
N THR A 239 7.68 11.77 2.42
CA THR A 239 6.35 11.56 1.81
C THR A 239 5.65 12.88 1.48
N ASP A 240 4.55 12.83 0.73
CA ASP A 240 3.75 13.99 0.34
C ASP A 240 2.56 14.17 1.30
N ALA A 241 2.66 15.11 2.24
CA ALA A 241 1.64 15.48 3.24
C ALA A 241 0.24 15.84 2.68
N LYS A 242 -0.06 15.54 1.44
CA LYS A 242 -1.37 15.73 0.79
C LYS A 242 -1.82 14.49 0.02
N ASN A 243 -0.98 13.48 0.01
CA ASN A 243 -1.25 12.22 -0.65
C ASN A 243 -1.09 11.09 0.37
N PRO A 244 -2.16 10.46 0.84
CA PRO A 244 -2.11 9.47 1.91
C PRO A 244 -1.40 8.16 1.55
N ASP A 245 -0.90 8.04 0.30
CA ASP A 245 -0.26 6.87 -0.29
C ASP A 245 0.71 7.40 -1.35
N THR A 246 1.94 7.67 -0.94
CA THR A 246 2.90 8.45 -1.74
C THR A 246 3.42 7.68 -2.95
N ASP A 247 3.68 6.38 -2.83
CA ASP A 247 4.17 5.54 -3.92
C ASP A 247 3.05 4.87 -4.74
N GLY A 248 1.82 4.84 -4.20
CA GLY A 248 0.63 4.42 -4.93
C GLY A 248 0.42 2.91 -4.96
N ASP A 249 0.98 2.16 -4.03
CA ASP A 249 0.83 0.70 -3.95
C ASP A 249 -0.52 0.27 -3.35
N GLY A 250 -1.14 1.13 -2.55
CA GLY A 250 -2.43 0.92 -1.90
C GLY A 250 -2.37 0.75 -0.39
N LEU A 251 -1.19 0.77 0.27
CA LEU A 251 -1.03 1.07 1.69
C LEU A 251 -0.99 2.58 1.89
N LYS A 252 -1.22 3.03 3.10
CA LYS A 252 -1.04 4.42 3.46
C LYS A 252 0.34 4.61 4.07
N ASP A 253 0.97 5.78 3.81
CA ASP A 253 2.29 6.12 4.34
C ASP A 253 2.38 5.91 5.86
N GLY A 254 1.30 6.26 6.59
CA GLY A 254 1.20 6.03 8.02
C GLY A 254 1.05 4.56 8.43
N GLU A 255 0.35 3.74 7.66
CA GLU A 255 0.28 2.29 7.88
C GLU A 255 1.64 1.64 7.67
N GLU A 256 2.33 2.01 6.61
CA GLU A 256 3.65 1.54 6.27
C GLU A 256 4.69 1.90 7.34
N TYR A 257 4.82 3.18 7.65
CA TYR A 257 5.84 3.66 8.57
C TYR A 257 5.61 3.22 10.02
N LEU A 258 4.35 3.23 10.49
CA LEU A 258 4.02 2.97 11.91
C LEU A 258 3.69 1.51 12.21
N THR A 259 3.18 0.76 11.25
CA THR A 259 2.65 -0.58 11.48
C THR A 259 3.52 -1.67 10.86
N TYR A 260 3.85 -1.52 9.58
CA TYR A 260 4.55 -2.57 8.83
C TYR A 260 6.05 -2.33 8.75
N SER A 261 6.51 -1.08 8.96
CA SER A 261 7.90 -0.66 8.83
C SER A 261 8.45 -0.79 7.42
N THR A 262 7.56 -0.77 6.43
CA THR A 262 7.90 -0.72 5.02
C THR A 262 8.31 0.70 4.61
N ASN A 263 8.75 0.88 3.38
CA ASN A 263 9.23 2.15 2.86
C ASN A 263 8.13 2.85 2.05
N PRO A 264 7.47 3.92 2.55
CA PRO A 264 6.34 4.57 1.88
C PRO A 264 6.71 5.36 0.60
N LEU A 265 7.92 5.20 0.12
CA LEU A 265 8.41 5.76 -1.15
C LEU A 265 8.71 4.68 -2.20
N GLN A 266 8.40 3.42 -1.89
CA GLN A 266 8.79 2.28 -2.70
C GLN A 266 7.70 1.21 -2.62
N THR A 267 7.00 0.98 -3.71
CA THR A 267 5.83 0.08 -3.81
C THR A 267 6.10 -1.39 -3.45
N ASP A 268 7.37 -1.79 -3.33
CA ASP A 268 7.87 -3.14 -3.08
C ASP A 268 9.16 -2.97 -2.28
N THR A 269 9.09 -3.14 -0.96
CA THR A 269 10.17 -2.77 -0.03
C THR A 269 11.34 -3.75 -0.10
N ASP A 270 11.12 -5.06 -0.30
CA ASP A 270 12.14 -6.10 -0.33
C ASP A 270 12.51 -6.58 -1.74
N GLU A 271 11.86 -5.98 -2.76
CA GLU A 271 12.14 -6.18 -4.19
C GLU A 271 11.91 -7.63 -4.68
N ASP A 272 10.92 -8.32 -4.13
CA ASP A 272 10.58 -9.70 -4.52
C ASP A 272 9.63 -9.79 -5.71
N GLY A 273 8.97 -8.68 -6.07
CA GLY A 273 8.03 -8.56 -7.19
C GLY A 273 6.56 -8.57 -6.80
N LEU A 274 6.25 -8.55 -5.50
CA LEU A 274 4.95 -8.21 -4.93
C LEU A 274 4.99 -6.78 -4.39
N SER A 275 3.86 -6.12 -4.29
CA SER A 275 3.81 -4.86 -3.58
C SER A 275 3.51 -5.09 -2.10
N ASP A 276 4.01 -4.19 -1.24
CA ASP A 276 3.78 -4.26 0.21
C ASP A 276 2.28 -4.40 0.53
N ALA A 277 1.42 -3.71 -0.25
CA ALA A 277 -0.03 -3.84 -0.13
C ALA A 277 -0.58 -5.21 -0.53
N GLU A 278 -0.03 -5.85 -1.56
CA GLU A 278 -0.42 -7.21 -1.96
C GLU A 278 -0.05 -8.21 -0.89
N GLU A 279 1.14 -8.07 -0.32
CA GLU A 279 1.64 -8.93 0.73
C GLU A 279 0.79 -8.84 2.00
N VAL A 280 0.61 -7.64 2.53
CA VAL A 280 -0.19 -7.40 3.74
C VAL A 280 -1.66 -7.80 3.57
N LYS A 281 -2.28 -7.47 2.42
CA LYS A 281 -3.73 -7.62 2.24
C LYS A 281 -4.13 -8.96 1.67
N SER A 282 -3.34 -9.53 0.77
CA SER A 282 -3.73 -10.68 -0.05
C SER A 282 -2.96 -11.94 0.30
N THR A 283 -1.65 -11.95 0.15
CA THR A 283 -0.81 -13.14 0.24
C THR A 283 -0.49 -13.53 1.68
N LYS A 284 -0.40 -12.55 2.57
CA LYS A 284 0.00 -12.70 3.99
C LYS A 284 1.48 -13.04 4.16
N THR A 285 2.27 -12.70 3.18
CA THR A 285 3.72 -12.74 3.25
C THR A 285 4.26 -11.56 4.08
N ASP A 286 5.55 -11.56 4.37
CA ASP A 286 6.20 -10.51 5.15
C ASP A 286 6.86 -9.49 4.19
N PRO A 287 6.36 -8.24 4.07
CA PRO A 287 6.83 -7.26 3.09
C PRO A 287 8.25 -6.72 3.34
N LEU A 288 8.97 -7.33 4.25
CA LEU A 288 10.38 -7.04 4.54
C LEU A 288 11.29 -8.23 4.24
N VAL A 289 10.74 -9.33 3.72
CA VAL A 289 11.48 -10.60 3.55
C VAL A 289 11.06 -11.26 2.25
N ALA A 290 11.83 -11.07 1.21
CA ALA A 290 11.58 -11.56 -0.15
C ALA A 290 11.35 -13.08 -0.32
N ASP A 291 11.55 -13.88 0.70
CA ASP A 291 11.36 -15.33 0.77
C ASP A 291 10.84 -15.64 2.19
N THR A 292 9.51 -15.59 2.34
CA THR A 292 8.85 -15.63 3.66
C THR A 292 9.02 -16.96 4.37
N ASP A 293 8.93 -18.11 3.68
CA ASP A 293 9.03 -19.45 4.26
C ASP A 293 10.43 -20.06 4.17
N LYS A 294 11.35 -19.41 3.44
CA LYS A 294 12.79 -19.72 3.33
C LYS A 294 13.08 -21.03 2.62
N ASP A 295 12.34 -21.30 1.61
CA ASP A 295 12.52 -22.48 0.77
C ASP A 295 13.52 -22.27 -0.38
N GLY A 296 13.82 -20.99 -0.72
CA GLY A 296 14.78 -20.59 -1.74
C GLY A 296 14.15 -20.02 -3.01
N LEU A 297 12.82 -19.86 -3.05
CA LEU A 297 12.11 -19.05 -4.03
C LEU A 297 11.68 -17.73 -3.38
N ASN A 298 11.48 -16.69 -4.18
CA ASN A 298 10.90 -15.45 -3.71
C ASN A 298 9.38 -15.55 -3.77
N ASP A 299 8.67 -14.91 -2.83
CA ASP A 299 7.21 -14.93 -2.73
C ASP A 299 6.53 -14.52 -4.05
N GLY A 300 7.09 -13.50 -4.74
CA GLY A 300 6.63 -13.08 -6.05
C GLY A 300 6.91 -14.11 -7.17
N GLU A 301 8.01 -14.84 -7.16
CA GLU A 301 8.30 -15.93 -8.10
C GLU A 301 7.34 -17.09 -7.90
N GLU A 302 7.06 -17.45 -6.66
CA GLU A 302 6.13 -18.50 -6.32
C GLU A 302 4.74 -18.24 -6.86
N LEU A 303 4.17 -17.09 -6.57
CA LEU A 303 2.83 -16.73 -7.03
C LEU A 303 2.73 -16.53 -8.54
N ASN A 304 3.73 -15.89 -9.14
CA ASN A 304 3.67 -15.50 -10.54
C ASN A 304 4.09 -16.61 -11.49
N ASN A 305 5.13 -17.37 -11.14
CA ASN A 305 5.75 -18.36 -12.03
C ASN A 305 5.34 -19.79 -11.70
N TYR A 306 5.41 -20.19 -10.45
CA TYR A 306 5.28 -21.59 -10.05
C TYR A 306 3.89 -21.94 -9.51
N LYS A 307 3.15 -20.96 -8.97
CA LYS A 307 1.81 -21.13 -8.37
C LYS A 307 1.86 -21.89 -7.04
N THR A 308 3.02 -21.93 -6.43
CA THR A 308 3.23 -22.45 -5.08
C THR A 308 2.71 -21.48 -4.01
N ASN A 309 2.75 -21.88 -2.77
CA ASN A 309 2.24 -21.09 -1.66
C ASN A 309 3.37 -20.44 -0.87
N PRO A 310 3.62 -19.13 -0.95
CA PRO A 310 4.80 -18.44 -0.41
C PRO A 310 4.91 -18.40 1.12
N ILE A 311 4.02 -19.09 1.83
CA ILE A 311 4.09 -19.25 3.29
C ILE A 311 4.20 -20.72 3.71
N VAL A 312 4.45 -21.63 2.75
CA VAL A 312 4.55 -23.07 2.98
C VAL A 312 5.66 -23.64 2.11
N ALA A 313 6.81 -23.86 2.64
CA ALA A 313 8.03 -24.28 1.97
C ALA A 313 7.97 -25.62 1.18
N ASP A 314 6.90 -26.37 1.27
CA ASP A 314 6.61 -27.64 0.62
C ASP A 314 5.11 -27.66 0.31
N THR A 315 4.76 -27.21 -0.90
CA THR A 315 3.35 -26.95 -1.25
C THR A 315 2.52 -28.21 -1.43
N ASP A 316 3.09 -29.32 -1.91
CA ASP A 316 2.40 -30.58 -2.15
C ASP A 316 2.63 -31.64 -1.05
N GLU A 317 3.43 -31.28 -0.04
CA GLU A 317 3.70 -32.09 1.16
C GLU A 317 4.40 -33.43 0.88
N ASP A 318 5.24 -33.50 -0.14
CA ASP A 318 5.96 -34.73 -0.49
C ASP A 318 7.24 -34.94 0.34
N GLY A 319 7.78 -33.83 0.94
CA GLY A 319 9.01 -33.81 1.75
C GLY A 319 10.21 -33.17 1.04
N LEU A 320 10.05 -32.64 -0.16
CA LEU A 320 10.96 -31.69 -0.79
C LEU A 320 10.41 -30.28 -0.58
N ASN A 321 11.25 -29.26 -0.61
CA ASN A 321 10.75 -27.89 -0.63
C ASN A 321 10.68 -27.39 -2.09
N ASP A 322 9.73 -26.47 -2.34
CA ASP A 322 9.41 -25.97 -3.67
C ASP A 322 10.67 -25.44 -4.39
N GLY A 323 11.50 -24.68 -3.67
CA GLY A 323 12.74 -24.15 -4.21
C GLY A 323 13.77 -25.23 -4.58
N TYR A 324 13.87 -26.32 -3.82
CA TYR A 324 14.72 -27.45 -4.20
C TYR A 324 14.19 -28.15 -5.44
N GLU A 325 12.88 -28.30 -5.55
CA GLU A 325 12.22 -28.92 -6.70
C GLU A 325 12.45 -28.12 -7.97
N VAL A 326 12.18 -26.83 -7.93
CA VAL A 326 12.38 -25.94 -9.08
C VAL A 326 13.85 -25.85 -9.49
N VAL A 327 14.76 -25.71 -8.54
CA VAL A 327 16.17 -25.42 -8.82
C VAL A 327 17.00 -26.69 -9.05
N SER A 328 16.75 -27.75 -8.28
CA SER A 328 17.65 -28.92 -8.19
C SER A 328 17.07 -30.18 -8.84
N SER A 329 15.95 -30.70 -8.36
CA SER A 329 15.38 -31.96 -8.84
C SER A 329 14.68 -31.83 -10.19
N LYS A 330 14.15 -30.64 -10.49
CA LYS A 330 13.33 -30.34 -11.66
C LYS A 330 11.96 -31.03 -11.65
N THR A 331 11.51 -31.44 -10.49
CA THR A 331 10.18 -31.95 -10.23
C THR A 331 9.14 -30.82 -10.23
N ASP A 332 7.87 -31.15 -10.22
CA ASP A 332 6.76 -30.19 -10.20
C ASP A 332 6.33 -29.94 -8.74
N PRO A 333 6.57 -28.74 -8.15
CA PRO A 333 6.32 -28.47 -6.73
C PRO A 333 4.82 -28.45 -6.35
N LEU A 334 3.95 -28.82 -7.26
CA LEU A 334 2.51 -28.97 -7.03
C LEU A 334 2.05 -30.43 -7.14
N ILE A 335 2.96 -31.37 -7.37
CA ILE A 335 2.65 -32.77 -7.66
C ILE A 335 3.64 -33.69 -6.97
N ALA A 336 3.30 -34.20 -5.81
CA ALA A 336 4.09 -35.07 -4.96
C ALA A 336 4.67 -36.36 -5.60
N ASP A 337 4.29 -36.69 -6.82
CA ASP A 337 4.72 -37.83 -7.64
C ASP A 337 4.70 -37.32 -9.09
N THR A 338 5.81 -36.75 -9.54
CA THR A 338 5.90 -36.03 -10.81
C THR A 338 5.72 -36.94 -12.01
N ASP A 339 6.27 -38.14 -12.02
CA ASP A 339 6.18 -39.10 -13.12
C ASP A 339 5.02 -40.11 -13.00
N LYS A 340 4.36 -40.13 -11.87
CA LYS A 340 3.12 -40.88 -11.57
C LYS A 340 3.30 -42.40 -11.55
N ASP A 341 4.43 -42.83 -11.07
CA ASP A 341 4.70 -44.25 -10.88
C ASP A 341 4.13 -44.83 -9.58
N GLY A 342 3.89 -43.96 -8.56
CA GLY A 342 3.36 -44.29 -7.24
C GLY A 342 4.33 -44.10 -6.08
N LEU A 343 5.59 -43.74 -6.32
CA LEU A 343 6.52 -43.20 -5.33
C LEU A 343 6.37 -41.67 -5.31
N ASN A 344 6.68 -41.03 -4.20
CA ASN A 344 6.80 -39.57 -4.19
C ASN A 344 8.24 -39.16 -4.51
N ASP A 345 8.40 -37.95 -5.04
CA ASP A 345 9.69 -37.46 -5.52
C ASP A 345 10.77 -37.44 -4.40
N ALA A 346 10.37 -37.10 -3.15
CA ALA A 346 11.29 -37.13 -2.00
C ALA A 346 11.74 -38.53 -1.64
N ASP A 347 10.88 -39.55 -1.68
CA ASP A 347 11.26 -40.93 -1.42
C ASP A 347 12.22 -41.45 -2.50
N GLU A 348 11.97 -41.10 -3.74
CA GLU A 348 12.85 -41.44 -4.85
C GLU A 348 14.24 -40.87 -4.67
N ILE A 349 14.34 -39.55 -4.45
CA ILE A 349 15.62 -38.87 -4.28
C ILE A 349 16.36 -39.32 -3.01
N ASN A 350 15.62 -39.39 -1.88
CA ASN A 350 16.26 -39.55 -0.58
C ASN A 350 16.52 -41.04 -0.21
N ASN A 351 15.56 -41.90 -0.55
CA ASN A 351 15.54 -43.28 -0.08
C ASN A 351 16.01 -44.28 -1.16
N TYR A 352 15.46 -44.17 -2.36
CA TYR A 352 15.66 -45.19 -3.41
C TYR A 352 16.71 -44.82 -4.44
N LYS A 353 17.02 -43.52 -4.58
CA LYS A 353 17.97 -42.97 -5.55
C LYS A 353 17.53 -43.15 -6.99
N THR A 354 16.25 -43.33 -7.20
CA THR A 354 15.62 -43.35 -8.52
C THR A 354 15.49 -41.94 -9.08
N ASN A 355 15.03 -41.82 -10.31
CA ASN A 355 14.87 -40.55 -10.97
C ASN A 355 13.39 -40.13 -10.99
N PRO A 356 12.97 -39.10 -10.21
CA PRO A 356 11.56 -38.73 -10.05
C PRO A 356 10.89 -38.16 -11.31
N LEU A 357 11.56 -38.17 -12.43
CA LEU A 357 11.04 -37.76 -13.73
C LEU A 357 10.85 -38.94 -14.67
N ILE A 358 11.13 -40.18 -14.26
CA ILE A 358 11.12 -41.37 -15.09
C ILE A 358 10.60 -42.55 -14.31
N ALA A 359 9.36 -42.92 -14.51
CA ALA A 359 8.61 -43.96 -13.81
C ALA A 359 9.24 -45.38 -13.81
N ASP A 360 10.29 -45.60 -14.54
CA ASP A 360 11.05 -46.85 -14.71
C ASP A 360 12.51 -46.43 -14.92
N THR A 361 13.23 -46.29 -13.83
CA THR A 361 14.59 -45.68 -13.83
C THR A 361 15.62 -46.49 -14.59
N ASP A 362 15.63 -47.83 -14.52
CA ASP A 362 16.55 -48.67 -15.21
C ASP A 362 16.05 -49.19 -16.60
N GLY A 363 14.76 -49.02 -16.85
CA GLY A 363 14.16 -49.30 -18.16
C GLY A 363 13.89 -50.77 -18.46
N ASP A 364 13.69 -51.60 -17.46
CA ASP A 364 13.43 -53.04 -17.63
C ASP A 364 11.96 -53.32 -17.96
N GLY A 365 11.03 -52.41 -17.55
CA GLY A 365 9.59 -52.50 -17.81
C GLY A 365 8.72 -52.63 -16.55
N LEU A 366 9.32 -52.79 -15.37
CA LEU A 366 8.69 -52.52 -14.06
C LEU A 366 8.81 -51.04 -13.77
N ASN A 367 7.88 -50.47 -13.04
CA ASN A 367 8.09 -49.13 -12.51
C ASN A 367 8.75 -49.16 -11.13
N ASP A 368 9.41 -48.08 -10.74
CA ASP A 368 10.19 -48.01 -9.52
C ASP A 368 9.35 -48.36 -8.26
N TYR A 369 8.09 -47.93 -8.23
CA TYR A 369 7.14 -48.28 -7.15
C TYR A 369 6.89 -49.81 -7.07
N GLU A 370 6.62 -50.49 -8.23
CA GLU A 370 6.39 -51.92 -8.26
C GLU A 370 7.62 -52.68 -7.80
N GLU A 371 8.81 -52.23 -8.21
CA GLU A 371 10.05 -52.83 -7.82
C GLU A 371 10.29 -52.71 -6.31
N VAL A 372 10.25 -51.49 -5.79
CA VAL A 372 10.53 -51.21 -4.39
C VAL A 372 9.52 -51.82 -3.43
N LEU A 373 8.20 -51.66 -3.72
CA LEU A 373 7.14 -52.01 -2.77
C LEU A 373 6.52 -53.37 -2.98
N LYS A 374 6.47 -53.83 -4.21
CA LYS A 374 5.78 -55.07 -4.55
C LYS A 374 6.72 -56.26 -4.76
N TYR A 375 7.74 -56.11 -5.57
CA TYR A 375 8.63 -57.22 -5.94
C TYR A 375 9.90 -57.23 -5.12
N LYS A 376 10.29 -56.10 -4.49
CA LYS A 376 11.56 -55.95 -3.71
C LYS A 376 12.79 -56.07 -4.56
N THR A 377 12.69 -55.79 -5.83
CA THR A 377 13.82 -55.68 -6.76
C THR A 377 14.51 -54.32 -6.61
N ASN A 378 15.60 -54.15 -7.33
CA ASN A 378 16.41 -52.94 -7.26
C ASN A 378 16.11 -52.05 -8.47
N PRO A 379 15.43 -50.91 -8.30
CA PRO A 379 14.97 -50.05 -9.41
C PRO A 379 16.12 -49.35 -10.17
N LEU A 380 17.34 -49.69 -9.88
CA LEU A 380 18.52 -49.16 -10.56
C LEU A 380 19.30 -50.28 -11.32
N ASN A 381 18.75 -51.47 -11.37
CA ASN A 381 19.40 -52.62 -11.97
C ASN A 381 18.43 -53.56 -12.64
N ILE A 382 18.40 -53.55 -13.95
CA ILE A 382 17.51 -54.31 -14.88
C ILE A 382 17.33 -55.80 -14.49
N ASP A 383 18.29 -56.38 -13.79
CA ASP A 383 18.37 -57.78 -13.38
C ASP A 383 18.93 -57.79 -11.94
N THR A 384 18.01 -57.82 -10.97
CA THR A 384 18.35 -57.64 -9.54
C THR A 384 19.25 -58.76 -8.99
N ASP A 385 18.99 -59.99 -9.34
CA ASP A 385 19.71 -61.16 -8.82
C ASP A 385 20.97 -61.54 -9.64
N GLY A 386 21.18 -60.91 -10.79
CA GLY A 386 22.31 -61.14 -11.68
C GLY A 386 22.22 -62.47 -12.42
N GLY A 387 21.00 -62.94 -12.66
CA GLY A 387 20.72 -64.14 -13.46
C GLY A 387 20.95 -63.93 -14.97
N THR A 388 20.01 -64.23 -15.77
CA THR A 388 20.09 -64.02 -17.24
C THR A 388 18.79 -63.42 -17.81
N VAL A 389 17.83 -63.13 -16.96
CA VAL A 389 16.52 -62.61 -17.30
C VAL A 389 16.33 -61.30 -16.55
N ASP A 390 15.66 -60.33 -17.17
CA ASP A 390 15.32 -59.06 -16.50
C ASP A 390 14.13 -59.26 -15.55
N ASP A 391 14.05 -58.45 -14.53
CA ASP A 391 13.04 -58.53 -13.45
C ASP A 391 11.61 -58.53 -13.99
N TYR A 392 11.30 -57.63 -14.94
CA TYR A 392 9.99 -57.58 -15.60
C TYR A 392 9.64 -58.91 -16.30
N THR A 393 10.59 -59.45 -17.01
CA THR A 393 10.41 -60.70 -17.74
C THR A 393 10.19 -61.87 -16.78
N GLU A 394 10.87 -61.89 -15.62
CA GLU A 394 10.67 -62.88 -14.59
C GLU A 394 9.31 -62.79 -13.92
N VAL A 395 8.90 -61.59 -13.51
CA VAL A 395 7.56 -61.33 -12.98
C VAL A 395 6.49 -61.77 -13.96
N THR A 396 6.67 -61.47 -15.25
CA THR A 396 5.72 -61.86 -16.31
C THR A 396 5.68 -63.39 -16.52
N ARG A 397 6.79 -64.07 -16.36
CA ARG A 397 6.90 -65.54 -16.49
C ARG A 397 6.47 -66.28 -15.24
N GLY A 398 6.45 -65.58 -14.05
CA GLY A 398 6.14 -66.16 -12.76
C GLY A 398 7.33 -66.87 -12.13
N THR A 399 8.56 -66.45 -12.48
CA THR A 399 9.80 -66.73 -11.77
C THR A 399 10.06 -65.67 -10.70
N ASP A 400 11.01 -65.90 -9.82
CA ASP A 400 11.32 -65.01 -8.69
C ASP A 400 12.48 -64.09 -9.06
N PRO A 401 12.30 -62.77 -9.25
CA PRO A 401 13.34 -61.85 -9.68
C PRO A 401 14.44 -61.62 -8.61
N LEU A 402 14.41 -62.36 -7.51
CA LEU A 402 15.41 -62.35 -6.42
C LEU A 402 16.16 -63.69 -6.37
N ASN A 403 15.99 -64.62 -7.33
CA ASN A 403 16.56 -65.94 -7.31
C ASN A 403 17.09 -66.38 -8.69
N ALA A 404 18.32 -66.07 -8.99
CA ALA A 404 19.03 -66.42 -10.22
C ALA A 404 18.99 -67.91 -10.62
N ASP A 405 18.66 -68.80 -9.68
CA ASP A 405 18.60 -70.24 -9.96
C ASP A 405 17.31 -70.67 -10.67
N ASP A 406 16.28 -69.88 -10.73
CA ASP A 406 15.00 -70.22 -11.40
C ASP A 406 14.81 -69.56 -12.78
N ASP A 407 15.77 -68.75 -13.21
CA ASP A 407 15.88 -68.22 -14.59
C ASP A 407 15.98 -69.28 -15.66
N ILE A 408 16.28 -70.49 -15.22
CA ILE A 408 16.46 -71.60 -16.10
C ILE A 408 15.21 -71.88 -16.92
N VAL A 409 15.35 -71.90 -18.25
CA VAL A 409 14.32 -72.28 -19.20
C VAL A 409 13.74 -73.63 -18.81
N LYS A 410 12.48 -73.68 -18.35
CA LYS A 410 11.81 -74.97 -18.02
C LYS A 410 11.67 -75.79 -19.26
N ILE A 411 12.36 -76.94 -19.28
CA ILE A 411 12.33 -77.88 -20.42
C ILE A 411 10.88 -78.27 -20.74
N GLY A 412 10.46 -78.08 -22.00
CA GLY A 412 9.15 -78.41 -22.49
C GLY A 412 8.06 -77.34 -22.35
N VAL A 413 8.37 -76.13 -21.83
CA VAL A 413 7.49 -74.95 -21.82
C VAL A 413 7.76 -74.08 -23.05
N PRO A 414 6.78 -73.80 -23.92
CA PRO A 414 7.00 -72.86 -25.04
C PRO A 414 7.22 -71.44 -24.55
N ILE A 415 8.27 -70.81 -25.01
CA ILE A 415 8.53 -69.36 -24.81
C ILE A 415 8.14 -68.63 -26.06
N VAL A 416 7.32 -67.64 -25.98
CA VAL A 416 6.94 -66.76 -27.08
C VAL A 416 7.96 -65.62 -27.13
N LEU A 417 8.74 -65.58 -28.19
CA LEU A 417 9.66 -64.43 -28.44
C LEU A 417 8.82 -63.30 -29.06
N GLU A 418 8.32 -62.44 -28.22
CA GLU A 418 7.59 -61.26 -28.65
C GLU A 418 8.52 -60.23 -29.34
N GLY A 419 7.99 -59.46 -30.30
CA GLY A 419 8.79 -58.46 -31.02
C GLY A 419 9.54 -58.97 -32.23
N ILE A 420 9.54 -60.29 -32.51
CA ILE A 420 10.09 -60.79 -33.77
C ILE A 420 9.13 -60.55 -34.89
N THR A 421 9.46 -59.65 -35.79
CA THR A 421 8.65 -59.19 -36.90
C THR A 421 9.28 -59.57 -38.24
N PHE A 422 8.41 -59.83 -39.20
CA PHE A 422 8.81 -60.12 -40.58
C PHE A 422 8.00 -59.26 -41.57
N GLU A 423 8.61 -58.82 -42.63
CA GLU A 423 7.87 -58.14 -43.66
C GLU A 423 6.82 -59.11 -44.29
N THR A 424 5.74 -58.51 -44.79
CA THR A 424 4.64 -59.34 -45.46
C THR A 424 5.18 -60.27 -46.50
N ASN A 425 4.83 -61.57 -46.39
CA ASN A 425 5.27 -62.68 -47.27
C ASN A 425 6.81 -62.91 -47.28
N LYS A 426 7.58 -62.29 -46.35
CA LYS A 426 9.01 -62.54 -46.25
C LYS A 426 9.34 -63.29 -44.96
N SER A 427 10.54 -63.85 -44.92
CA SER A 427 11.10 -64.61 -43.78
C SER A 427 12.45 -64.08 -43.29
N ASN A 428 12.92 -62.98 -43.86
CA ASN A 428 14.16 -62.39 -43.38
C ASN A 428 13.93 -61.72 -42.03
N VAL A 429 14.81 -61.97 -41.08
CA VAL A 429 14.82 -61.25 -39.76
C VAL A 429 15.04 -59.78 -39.98
N THR A 430 14.24 -58.92 -39.34
CA THR A 430 14.38 -57.45 -39.40
C THR A 430 15.45 -56.99 -38.39
N PRO A 431 16.06 -55.82 -38.60
CA PRO A 431 17.01 -55.26 -37.60
C PRO A 431 16.35 -55.04 -36.24
N GLU A 432 15.06 -54.70 -36.18
CA GLU A 432 14.32 -54.49 -34.91
C GLU A 432 14.19 -55.82 -34.12
N SER A 433 14.06 -56.96 -34.85
CA SER A 433 14.00 -58.29 -34.24
C SER A 433 15.37 -58.80 -33.72
N GLU A 434 16.46 -58.13 -34.11
CA GLU A 434 17.77 -58.59 -33.70
C GLU A 434 18.01 -58.45 -32.21
N LYS A 435 17.41 -57.43 -31.55
CA LYS A 435 17.53 -57.24 -30.11
C LYS A 435 16.96 -58.46 -29.36
N VAL A 436 15.73 -58.83 -29.68
CA VAL A 436 15.07 -60.02 -29.07
C VAL A 436 15.79 -61.33 -29.35
N LEU A 437 16.32 -61.50 -30.55
CA LEU A 437 17.09 -62.69 -30.91
C LEU A 437 18.46 -62.69 -30.22
N MET A 438 19.00 -61.52 -29.83
CA MET A 438 20.25 -61.45 -29.08
C MET A 438 20.08 -62.03 -27.67
N ASP A 439 18.94 -61.82 -27.03
CA ASP A 439 18.66 -62.35 -25.70
C ASP A 439 18.43 -63.87 -25.77
N ALA A 440 17.67 -64.37 -26.76
CA ALA A 440 17.58 -65.80 -27.02
C ALA A 440 18.96 -66.44 -27.33
N PHE A 441 19.86 -65.69 -28.02
CA PHE A 441 21.22 -66.14 -28.26
C PHE A 441 22.03 -66.23 -27.00
N LYS A 442 21.99 -65.21 -26.13
CA LYS A 442 22.69 -65.21 -24.83
C LYS A 442 22.23 -66.38 -23.96
N THR A 443 20.90 -66.59 -23.84
CA THR A 443 20.34 -67.74 -23.11
C THR A 443 20.88 -69.06 -23.62
N LEU A 444 20.89 -69.30 -24.94
CA LEU A 444 21.42 -70.53 -25.52
C LEU A 444 22.93 -70.66 -25.41
N GLN A 445 23.63 -69.57 -25.28
CA GLN A 445 25.09 -69.57 -25.02
C GLN A 445 25.39 -69.93 -23.54
N THR A 446 24.62 -69.43 -22.63
CA THR A 446 24.73 -69.69 -21.19
C THR A 446 24.39 -71.15 -20.85
N TYR A 447 23.43 -71.72 -21.56
CA TYR A 447 22.98 -73.10 -21.34
C TYR A 447 23.34 -74.01 -22.54
N PRO A 448 24.57 -74.50 -22.65
CA PRO A 448 25.07 -75.25 -23.81
C PRO A 448 24.40 -76.63 -23.99
N ASP A 449 23.80 -77.18 -22.96
CA ASP A 449 23.13 -78.49 -22.95
C ASP A 449 21.66 -78.45 -23.39
N ILE A 450 21.06 -77.27 -23.53
CA ILE A 450 19.66 -77.11 -23.96
C ILE A 450 19.55 -77.17 -25.48
N SER A 451 18.57 -77.94 -25.96
CA SER A 451 18.14 -77.95 -27.37
C SER A 451 16.76 -77.33 -27.47
N VAL A 452 16.53 -76.49 -28.47
CA VAL A 452 15.28 -75.73 -28.64
C VAL A 452 14.60 -76.09 -29.98
N GLU A 453 13.28 -76.07 -29.94
CA GLU A 453 12.44 -76.15 -31.12
C GLU A 453 11.90 -74.73 -31.41
N ILE A 454 12.12 -74.19 -32.60
CA ILE A 454 11.63 -72.91 -33.03
C ILE A 454 10.41 -73.17 -33.96
N SER A 455 9.23 -72.72 -33.56
CA SER A 455 8.05 -72.75 -34.36
C SER A 455 7.65 -71.33 -34.86
N GLY A 456 7.44 -71.17 -36.10
CA GLY A 456 6.99 -69.97 -36.73
C GLY A 456 5.46 -69.93 -36.89
N HIS A 457 4.88 -68.80 -36.66
CA HIS A 457 3.44 -68.58 -36.83
C HIS A 457 3.15 -67.56 -37.94
N THR A 458 1.98 -67.62 -38.55
CA THR A 458 1.46 -66.63 -39.48
C THR A 458 0.02 -66.32 -39.14
N ASP A 459 -0.48 -65.22 -39.68
CA ASP A 459 -1.88 -64.89 -39.61
C ASP A 459 -2.73 -65.92 -40.50
N ASN A 460 -4.03 -65.78 -40.48
CA ASN A 460 -4.94 -66.63 -41.17
C ASN A 460 -5.22 -66.17 -42.64
N VAL A 461 -4.43 -65.25 -43.16
CA VAL A 461 -4.58 -64.70 -44.49
C VAL A 461 -3.83 -65.60 -45.48
N GLY A 462 -4.55 -66.20 -46.43
CA GLY A 462 -4.00 -67.10 -47.45
C GLY A 462 -4.41 -68.55 -47.26
N SER A 463 -3.79 -69.45 -48.03
CA SER A 463 -4.05 -70.90 -47.90
C SER A 463 -3.21 -71.53 -46.78
N ASN A 464 -3.74 -72.50 -46.05
CA ASN A 464 -3.02 -73.25 -45.04
C ASN A 464 -1.65 -73.73 -45.48
N SER A 465 -1.58 -74.26 -46.72
CA SER A 465 -0.33 -74.78 -47.33
C SER A 465 0.70 -73.67 -47.59
N SER A 466 0.25 -72.46 -47.97
CA SER A 466 1.13 -71.29 -48.13
C SER A 466 1.62 -70.77 -46.79
N ASN A 467 0.73 -70.69 -45.83
CA ASN A 467 1.04 -70.21 -44.47
C ASN A 467 2.01 -71.19 -43.78
N GLN A 468 1.83 -72.43 -43.84
CA GLN A 468 2.73 -73.46 -43.32
C GLN A 468 4.14 -73.34 -43.94
N LYS A 469 4.23 -73.12 -45.25
CA LYS A 469 5.55 -72.92 -45.90
C LYS A 469 6.19 -71.57 -45.47
N LEU A 470 5.39 -70.56 -45.16
CA LEU A 470 5.91 -69.29 -44.71
C LEU A 470 6.37 -69.39 -43.26
N SER A 471 5.61 -70.01 -42.33
CA SER A 471 5.96 -70.25 -40.97
C SER A 471 7.28 -71.03 -40.88
N GLN A 472 7.41 -72.13 -41.59
CA GLN A 472 8.63 -72.95 -41.67
C GLN A 472 9.84 -72.10 -42.10
N ARG A 473 9.72 -71.29 -43.16
CA ARG A 473 10.81 -70.39 -43.58
C ARG A 473 11.21 -69.36 -42.56
N ARG A 474 10.26 -68.86 -41.77
CA ARG A 474 10.49 -67.91 -40.71
C ARG A 474 11.27 -68.57 -39.54
N ALA A 475 10.83 -69.73 -39.10
CA ALA A 475 11.55 -70.56 -38.12
C ALA A 475 13.00 -70.87 -38.54
N GLU A 476 13.16 -71.28 -39.83
CA GLU A 476 14.47 -71.55 -40.42
C GLU A 476 15.37 -70.31 -40.50
N SER A 477 14.79 -69.12 -40.74
CA SER A 477 15.53 -67.87 -40.75
C SER A 477 16.04 -67.47 -39.32
N VAL A 478 15.20 -67.67 -38.31
CA VAL A 478 15.63 -67.48 -36.92
C VAL A 478 16.72 -68.50 -36.54
N LYS A 479 16.52 -69.75 -36.86
CA LYS A 479 17.59 -70.75 -36.66
C LYS A 479 18.90 -70.32 -37.34
N GLY A 480 18.80 -69.92 -38.66
CA GLY A 480 19.97 -69.52 -39.45
C GLY A 480 20.70 -68.30 -38.76
N TRP A 481 20.00 -67.36 -38.17
CA TRP A 481 20.56 -66.22 -37.46
C TRP A 481 21.29 -66.68 -36.20
N LEU A 482 20.71 -67.53 -35.35
CA LEU A 482 21.32 -68.07 -34.14
C LEU A 482 22.56 -68.88 -34.46
N VAL A 483 22.52 -69.73 -35.50
CA VAL A 483 23.67 -70.49 -35.95
C VAL A 483 24.81 -69.60 -36.46
N ALA A 484 24.44 -68.55 -37.24
CA ALA A 484 25.45 -67.54 -37.65
C ALA A 484 26.14 -66.80 -36.51
N LYS A 485 25.47 -66.68 -35.35
CA LYS A 485 26.04 -66.13 -34.15
C LYS A 485 26.87 -67.13 -33.34
N GLY A 486 26.82 -68.44 -33.64
CA GLY A 486 27.67 -69.42 -33.03
C GLY A 486 26.99 -70.54 -32.24
N ILE A 487 25.67 -70.59 -32.19
CA ILE A 487 24.93 -71.71 -31.60
C ILE A 487 25.03 -72.92 -32.54
N SER A 488 25.29 -74.12 -32.01
CA SER A 488 25.39 -75.33 -32.80
C SER A 488 24.05 -75.71 -33.50
N ALA A 489 24.10 -76.00 -34.77
CA ALA A 489 22.91 -76.30 -35.59
C ALA A 489 22.10 -77.52 -35.15
N ASP A 490 22.70 -78.45 -34.46
CA ASP A 490 22.10 -79.67 -33.92
C ASP A 490 21.27 -79.39 -32.64
N ARG A 491 21.50 -78.27 -31.98
CA ARG A 491 20.72 -77.84 -30.85
C ARG A 491 19.41 -77.14 -31.22
N ILE A 492 19.22 -76.83 -32.51
CA ILE A 492 18.08 -76.04 -32.92
C ILE A 492 17.28 -76.81 -33.96
N THR A 493 16.02 -77.09 -33.68
CA THR A 493 15.04 -77.63 -34.60
C THR A 493 14.08 -76.55 -35.07
N ALA A 494 13.91 -76.35 -36.36
CA ALA A 494 12.89 -75.43 -36.91
C ALA A 494 11.69 -76.20 -37.41
N VAL A 495 10.46 -75.86 -37.00
CA VAL A 495 9.23 -76.53 -37.31
C VAL A 495 8.19 -75.58 -37.89
#